data_3407018ac305af5ac3d3dab9179bd44c
#
_entry.id   3407018ac305af5ac3d3dab9179bd44c
#
_cell.length_a   1.000
_cell.length_b   1.000
_cell.length_c   1.000
_cell.angle_alpha   90.00
_cell.angle_beta   90.00
_cell.angle_gamma   90.00
#
_symmetry.space_group_name_H-M   'P 1'
#
loop_
_entity.id
_entity.type
_entity.pdbx_description
1 polymer ?
#
loop_
_entity_poly.entity_id
_entity_poly.type
_entity_poly.pdbx_seq_one_letter_code
_entity_poly.pdbx_strand_id
1 'polypeptide(L)'
;ETGEHVKRISALVYELSKKLDLDERLSIKFAEASKLHDIGKIGIPDSILLKDNMLDETEWEMMKTHTLIGETILSVSKSEILRTASIIAKTHHENWNGTGYPEGLAYNEIPLEGRITAIADVFEALLSNRSYKKAWGKEKVVKYMKDESGKKFDPKIADILLENIDQFLTIYHFGNHQSEILIENK
;
A
#
# COMPACT_ATOMS: atom_id res chain seq x y z
N GLU A 1 3.64 7.00 9.73
CA GLU A 1 4.04 5.65 9.32
C GLU A 1 5.45 5.33 9.78
N THR A 2 5.68 4.10 10.21
CA THR A 2 7.01 3.70 10.70
C THR A 2 7.85 3.20 9.52
N GLY A 3 9.18 3.31 9.64
CA GLY A 3 10.11 2.78 8.62
C GLY A 3 9.91 1.27 8.37
N GLU A 4 9.38 0.52 9.34
CA GLU A 4 9.06 -0.90 9.21
C GLU A 4 7.85 -1.14 8.30
N HIS A 5 6.79 -0.34 8.40
CA HIS A 5 5.64 -0.38 7.50
C HIS A 5 6.07 -0.22 6.03
N VAL A 6 6.88 0.80 5.75
CA VAL A 6 7.39 1.08 4.40
C VAL A 6 8.20 -0.09 3.84
N LYS A 7 9.05 -0.72 4.67
CA LYS A 7 9.84 -1.90 4.27
C LYS A 7 8.96 -3.10 3.96
N ARG A 8 7.95 -3.37 4.82
CA ARG A 8 7.02 -4.49 4.61
C ARG A 8 6.20 -4.32 3.34
N ILE A 9 5.66 -3.11 3.08
CA ILE A 9 4.95 -2.83 1.82
C ILE A 9 5.85 -3.08 0.61
N SER A 10 7.08 -2.56 0.62
CA SER A 10 8.04 -2.77 -0.46
C SER A 10 8.31 -4.25 -0.73
N ALA A 11 8.50 -5.06 0.33
CA ALA A 11 8.71 -6.50 0.19
C ALA A 11 7.48 -7.24 -0.35
N LEU A 12 6.28 -6.87 0.11
CA LEU A 12 5.01 -7.42 -0.39
C LEU A 12 4.77 -7.06 -1.86
N VAL A 13 5.01 -5.81 -2.25
CA VAL A 13 4.90 -5.36 -3.65
C VAL A 13 5.88 -6.09 -4.55
N TYR A 14 7.14 -6.27 -4.11
CA TYR A 14 8.13 -7.05 -4.85
C TYR A 14 7.64 -8.47 -5.11
N GLU A 15 7.22 -9.19 -4.07
CA GLU A 15 6.78 -10.57 -4.19
C GLU A 15 5.51 -10.72 -5.03
N LEU A 16 4.52 -9.84 -4.86
CA LEU A 16 3.33 -9.80 -5.72
C LEU A 16 3.70 -9.59 -7.18
N SER A 17 4.64 -8.68 -7.45
CA SER A 17 5.13 -8.41 -8.81
C SER A 17 5.79 -9.64 -9.43
N LYS A 18 6.61 -10.36 -8.67
CA LYS A 18 7.23 -11.61 -9.11
C LYS A 18 6.20 -12.71 -9.40
N LYS A 19 5.19 -12.85 -8.56
CA LYS A 19 4.09 -13.82 -8.74
C LYS A 19 3.17 -13.47 -9.92
N LEU A 20 3.17 -12.22 -10.36
CA LEU A 20 2.51 -11.74 -11.57
C LEU A 20 3.36 -11.92 -12.84
N ASP A 21 4.49 -12.61 -12.75
CA ASP A 21 5.45 -12.84 -13.84
C ASP A 21 6.08 -11.55 -14.41
N LEU A 22 6.13 -10.48 -13.60
CA LEU A 22 6.89 -9.29 -13.99
C LEU A 22 8.39 -9.57 -13.92
N ASP A 23 9.15 -8.95 -14.85
CA ASP A 23 10.59 -9.08 -14.82
C ASP A 23 11.21 -8.47 -13.54
N GLU A 24 12.45 -8.88 -13.24
CA GLU A 24 13.14 -8.49 -12.02
C GLU A 24 13.29 -6.96 -11.89
N ARG A 25 13.65 -6.29 -12.99
CA ARG A 25 13.84 -4.82 -12.98
C ARG A 25 12.54 -4.09 -12.67
N LEU A 26 11.43 -4.53 -13.24
CA LEU A 26 10.12 -3.93 -13.02
C LEU A 26 9.63 -4.21 -11.59
N SER A 27 9.84 -5.43 -11.08
CA SER A 27 9.48 -5.82 -9.72
C SER A 27 10.23 -4.97 -8.68
N ILE A 28 11.54 -4.78 -8.87
CA ILE A 28 12.34 -3.90 -8.01
C ILE A 28 11.86 -2.44 -8.12
N LYS A 29 11.57 -1.96 -9.33
CA LYS A 29 11.09 -0.59 -9.55
C LYS A 29 9.78 -0.33 -8.81
N PHE A 30 8.82 -1.24 -8.87
CA PHE A 30 7.54 -1.13 -8.16
C PHE A 30 7.73 -1.15 -6.65
N ALA A 31 8.57 -2.06 -6.15
CA ALA A 31 8.89 -2.18 -4.74
C ALA A 31 9.55 -0.90 -4.18
N GLU A 32 10.54 -0.34 -4.87
CA GLU A 32 11.19 0.91 -4.46
C GLU A 32 10.24 2.11 -4.53
N ALA A 33 9.42 2.19 -5.58
CA ALA A 33 8.46 3.24 -5.78
C ALA A 33 7.35 3.22 -4.72
N SER A 34 6.88 2.04 -4.29
CA SER A 34 5.83 1.89 -3.30
C SER A 34 6.18 2.46 -1.93
N LYS A 35 7.47 2.60 -1.60
CA LYS A 35 7.94 3.22 -0.36
C LYS A 35 7.49 4.68 -0.20
N LEU A 36 7.08 5.32 -1.29
CA LEU A 36 6.69 6.73 -1.33
C LEU A 36 5.17 6.93 -1.54
N HIS A 37 4.36 5.86 -1.45
CA HIS A 37 2.92 5.94 -1.72
C HIS A 37 2.21 7.03 -0.92
N ASP A 38 2.61 7.22 0.31
CA ASP A 38 2.01 8.15 1.29
C ASP A 38 2.81 9.45 1.51
N ILE A 39 3.81 9.76 0.66
CA ILE A 39 4.64 10.97 0.83
C ILE A 39 3.81 12.26 0.88
N GLY A 40 2.67 12.29 0.24
CA GLY A 40 1.78 13.45 0.23
C GLY A 40 1.13 13.77 1.57
N LYS A 41 1.17 12.86 2.55
CA LYS A 41 0.71 13.13 3.93
C LYS A 41 1.47 14.29 4.58
N ILE A 42 2.66 14.65 4.10
CA ILE A 42 3.39 15.84 4.54
C ILE A 42 2.61 17.15 4.31
N GLY A 43 1.68 17.16 3.37
CA GLY A 43 0.82 18.31 3.10
C GLY A 43 -0.49 18.32 3.87
N ILE A 44 -0.77 17.31 4.69
CA ILE A 44 -1.98 17.23 5.50
C ILE A 44 -1.75 17.90 6.86
N PRO A 45 -2.63 18.79 7.33
CA PRO A 45 -2.49 19.41 8.64
C PRO A 45 -2.42 18.40 9.79
N ASP A 46 -1.54 18.62 10.75
CA ASP A 46 -1.36 17.75 11.92
C ASP A 46 -2.67 17.54 12.71
N SER A 47 -3.53 18.55 12.74
CA SER A 47 -4.85 18.47 13.39
C SER A 47 -5.77 17.40 12.78
N ILE A 48 -5.55 17.05 11.53
CA ILE A 48 -6.26 15.98 10.81
C ILE A 48 -5.46 14.68 10.86
N LEU A 49 -4.16 14.75 10.53
CA LEU A 49 -3.28 13.60 10.43
C LEU A 49 -3.12 12.84 11.76
N LEU A 50 -3.05 13.58 12.88
CA LEU A 50 -2.82 13.04 14.22
C LEU A 50 -4.11 12.94 15.05
N LYS A 51 -5.29 13.08 14.42
CA LYS A 51 -6.56 13.05 15.13
C LYS A 51 -6.88 11.62 15.62
N ASP A 52 -7.13 11.46 16.91
CA ASP A 52 -7.45 10.16 17.53
C ASP A 52 -8.89 9.71 17.27
N ASN A 53 -9.79 10.62 16.89
CA ASN A 53 -11.19 10.33 16.59
C ASN A 53 -11.44 10.18 15.09
N MET A 54 -12.62 9.69 14.73
CA MET A 54 -13.03 9.63 13.33
C MET A 54 -13.01 11.02 12.70
N LEU A 55 -12.50 11.09 11.46
CA LEU A 55 -12.55 12.30 10.66
C LEU A 55 -13.99 12.59 10.26
N ASP A 56 -14.38 13.86 10.29
CA ASP A 56 -15.62 14.29 9.65
C ASP A 56 -15.48 14.32 8.12
N GLU A 57 -16.57 14.64 7.41
CA GLU A 57 -16.60 14.63 5.95
C GLU A 57 -15.58 15.60 5.34
N THR A 58 -15.46 16.81 5.89
CA THR A 58 -14.52 17.83 5.41
C THR A 58 -13.06 17.42 5.66
N GLU A 59 -12.78 16.90 6.85
CA GLU A 59 -11.46 16.38 7.20
C GLU A 59 -11.08 15.16 6.34
N TRP A 60 -12.07 14.29 6.04
CA TRP A 60 -11.85 13.16 5.15
C TRP A 60 -11.55 13.60 3.72
N GLU A 61 -12.28 14.59 3.18
CA GLU A 61 -11.95 15.17 1.87
C GLU A 61 -10.52 15.75 1.86
N MET A 62 -10.12 16.44 2.94
CA MET A 62 -8.75 16.93 3.07
C MET A 62 -7.73 15.78 3.14
N MET A 63 -8.01 14.74 3.91
CA MET A 63 -7.12 13.57 4.00
C MET A 63 -6.90 12.93 2.62
N LYS A 64 -7.94 12.79 1.80
CA LYS A 64 -7.82 12.20 0.46
C LYS A 64 -6.86 12.97 -0.46
N THR A 65 -6.65 14.26 -0.21
CA THR A 65 -5.75 15.09 -1.04
C THR A 65 -4.28 14.66 -0.97
N HIS A 66 -3.88 13.82 0.02
CA HIS A 66 -2.49 13.33 0.08
C HIS A 66 -2.08 12.60 -1.20
N THR A 67 -3.02 11.95 -1.89
CA THR A 67 -2.75 11.26 -3.16
C THR A 67 -2.29 12.23 -4.25
N LEU A 68 -2.97 13.35 -4.41
CA LEU A 68 -2.65 14.40 -5.40
C LEU A 68 -1.42 15.22 -4.98
N ILE A 69 -1.24 15.46 -3.69
CA ILE A 69 -0.03 16.12 -3.16
C ILE A 69 1.19 15.24 -3.42
N GLY A 70 1.09 13.92 -3.17
CA GLY A 70 2.16 12.97 -3.45
C GLY A 70 2.50 12.90 -4.95
N GLU A 71 1.50 12.82 -5.82
CA GLU A 71 1.68 12.94 -7.28
C GLU A 71 2.45 14.21 -7.63
N THR A 72 2.03 15.35 -7.10
CA THR A 72 2.65 16.66 -7.40
C THR A 72 4.12 16.69 -6.97
N ILE A 73 4.44 16.23 -5.77
CA ILE A 73 5.82 16.21 -5.24
C ILE A 73 6.73 15.34 -6.11
N LEU A 74 6.25 14.17 -6.55
CA LEU A 74 7.06 13.18 -7.23
C LEU A 74 7.15 13.39 -8.75
N SER A 75 6.16 14.01 -9.37
CA SER A 75 6.05 14.18 -10.84
C SER A 75 7.10 15.09 -11.44
N VAL A 76 7.72 15.97 -10.64
CA VAL A 76 8.76 16.91 -11.11
C VAL A 76 10.05 16.23 -11.49
N SER A 77 10.24 14.97 -11.11
CA SER A 77 11.47 14.21 -11.35
C SER A 77 11.49 13.52 -12.71
N LYS A 78 12.69 13.43 -13.31
CA LYS A 78 12.95 12.63 -14.52
C LYS A 78 13.27 11.16 -14.20
N SER A 79 13.46 10.79 -12.93
CA SER A 79 13.74 9.41 -12.51
C SER A 79 12.55 8.50 -12.81
N GLU A 80 12.80 7.33 -13.42
CA GLU A 80 11.76 6.33 -13.67
C GLU A 80 11.10 5.84 -12.37
N ILE A 81 11.88 5.66 -11.30
CA ILE A 81 11.36 5.23 -10.00
C ILE A 81 10.42 6.30 -9.43
N LEU A 82 10.80 7.58 -9.46
CA LEU A 82 9.96 8.65 -8.92
C LEU A 82 8.72 8.90 -9.77
N ARG A 83 8.78 8.68 -11.09
CA ARG A 83 7.56 8.70 -11.92
C ARG A 83 6.62 7.55 -11.58
N THR A 84 7.14 6.35 -11.38
CA THR A 84 6.33 5.21 -10.91
C THR A 84 5.75 5.49 -9.51
N ALA A 85 6.53 6.06 -8.61
CA ALA A 85 6.07 6.46 -7.28
C ALA A 85 4.98 7.55 -7.33
N SER A 86 5.05 8.49 -8.28
CA SER A 86 4.00 9.49 -8.53
C SER A 86 2.68 8.83 -8.92
N ILE A 87 2.73 7.84 -9.82
CA ILE A 87 1.55 7.06 -10.22
C ILE A 87 0.98 6.29 -9.01
N ILE A 88 1.83 5.61 -8.26
CA ILE A 88 1.42 4.87 -7.06
C ILE A 88 0.79 5.82 -6.03
N ALA A 89 1.43 6.95 -5.72
CA ALA A 89 0.90 7.92 -4.76
C ALA A 89 -0.49 8.39 -5.14
N LYS A 90 -0.74 8.64 -6.43
CA LYS A 90 -2.05 9.03 -6.94
C LYS A 90 -3.09 7.90 -6.84
N THR A 91 -2.72 6.64 -7.14
CA THR A 91 -3.70 5.60 -7.49
C THR A 91 -3.85 4.45 -6.48
N HIS A 92 -3.03 4.41 -5.41
CA HIS A 92 -3.09 3.32 -4.43
C HIS A 92 -4.37 3.27 -3.58
N HIS A 93 -5.21 4.29 -3.65
CA HIS A 93 -6.54 4.34 -3.04
C HIS A 93 -7.69 4.21 -4.05
N GLU A 94 -7.38 3.96 -5.32
CA GLU A 94 -8.41 3.55 -6.27
C GLU A 94 -8.89 2.14 -5.95
N ASN A 95 -10.19 1.91 -6.10
CA ASN A 95 -10.81 0.61 -5.92
C ASN A 95 -11.11 -0.02 -7.28
N TRP A 96 -10.90 -1.32 -7.42
CA TRP A 96 -11.12 -2.06 -8.67
C TRP A 96 -12.47 -1.74 -9.35
N ASN A 97 -13.52 -1.56 -8.56
CA ASN A 97 -14.88 -1.28 -9.04
C ASN A 97 -15.18 0.22 -9.28
N GLY A 98 -14.20 1.11 -9.21
CA GLY A 98 -14.36 2.56 -9.45
C GLY A 98 -14.91 3.36 -8.27
N THR A 99 -15.04 2.77 -7.08
CA THR A 99 -15.51 3.47 -5.86
C THR A 99 -14.39 4.10 -5.06
N GLY A 100 -13.16 4.11 -5.58
CA GLY A 100 -11.98 4.67 -4.93
C GLY A 100 -11.80 6.16 -5.16
N TYR A 101 -10.62 6.66 -4.88
CA TYR A 101 -10.23 8.06 -5.07
C TYR A 101 -8.75 8.16 -5.49
N PRO A 102 -8.31 9.26 -6.10
CA PRO A 102 -8.99 10.55 -6.29
C PRO A 102 -9.85 10.65 -7.55
N GLU A 103 -9.67 9.78 -8.55
CA GLU A 103 -10.31 9.89 -9.87
C GLU A 103 -11.48 8.93 -10.08
N GLY A 104 -11.60 7.90 -9.21
CA GLY A 104 -12.61 6.86 -9.37
C GLY A 104 -12.34 5.96 -10.57
N LEU A 105 -11.05 5.71 -10.88
CA LEU A 105 -10.64 4.80 -11.95
C LEU A 105 -11.13 3.39 -11.65
N ALA A 106 -11.54 2.68 -12.70
CA ALA A 106 -12.06 1.33 -12.57
C ALA A 106 -11.26 0.31 -13.37
N TYR A 107 -11.16 -0.90 -12.85
CA TYR A 107 -10.58 -2.04 -13.55
C TYR A 107 -9.15 -1.76 -14.05
N ASN A 108 -8.91 -2.00 -15.33
CA ASN A 108 -7.59 -1.81 -15.97
C ASN A 108 -7.23 -0.34 -16.23
N GLU A 109 -8.13 0.62 -15.96
CA GLU A 109 -7.79 2.05 -15.95
C GLU A 109 -6.84 2.38 -14.78
N ILE A 110 -6.92 1.61 -13.68
CA ILE A 110 -6.00 1.73 -12.57
C ILE A 110 -4.66 1.14 -12.99
N PRO A 111 -3.55 1.91 -12.96
CA PRO A 111 -2.21 1.39 -13.26
C PRO A 111 -1.86 0.17 -12.41
N LEU A 112 -1.13 -0.80 -12.99
CA LEU A 112 -0.82 -2.07 -12.32
C LEU A 112 -0.07 -1.85 -10.99
N GLU A 113 0.90 -0.94 -10.97
CA GLU A 113 1.66 -0.56 -9.77
C GLU A 113 0.76 -0.01 -8.65
N GLY A 114 -0.29 0.72 -9.00
CA GLY A 114 -1.30 1.20 -8.06
C GLY A 114 -2.11 0.05 -7.47
N ARG A 115 -2.61 -0.88 -8.34
CA ARG A 115 -3.37 -2.05 -7.90
C ARG A 115 -2.58 -2.97 -6.97
N ILE A 116 -1.31 -3.22 -7.29
CA ILE A 116 -0.41 -4.05 -6.46
C ILE A 116 -0.15 -3.36 -5.12
N THR A 117 0.11 -2.05 -5.11
CA THR A 117 0.37 -1.30 -3.88
C THR A 117 -0.88 -1.22 -3.00
N ALA A 118 -2.07 -1.01 -3.58
CA ALA A 118 -3.33 -0.96 -2.85
C ALA A 118 -3.60 -2.23 -2.02
N ILE A 119 -3.40 -3.41 -2.61
CA ILE A 119 -3.62 -4.67 -1.90
C ILE A 119 -2.53 -4.92 -0.86
N ALA A 120 -1.27 -4.57 -1.14
CA ALA A 120 -0.15 -4.74 -0.21
C ALA A 120 -0.30 -3.84 1.03
N ASP A 121 -0.70 -2.57 0.85
CA ASP A 121 -0.94 -1.63 1.94
C ASP A 121 -2.08 -2.11 2.84
N VAL A 122 -3.21 -2.49 2.29
CA VAL A 122 -4.33 -3.01 3.09
C VAL A 122 -3.97 -4.30 3.80
N PHE A 123 -3.29 -5.23 3.14
CA PHE A 123 -2.83 -6.48 3.75
C PHE A 123 -1.93 -6.22 4.95
N GLU A 124 -0.94 -5.34 4.80
CA GLU A 124 -0.04 -4.91 5.88
C GLU A 124 -0.82 -4.25 7.03
N ALA A 125 -1.72 -3.34 6.70
CA ALA A 125 -2.53 -2.62 7.69
C ALA A 125 -3.47 -3.52 8.51
N LEU A 126 -3.96 -4.62 7.93
CA LEU A 126 -4.77 -5.60 8.64
C LEU A 126 -3.96 -6.42 9.65
N LEU A 127 -2.70 -6.70 9.34
CA LEU A 127 -1.78 -7.48 10.17
C LEU A 127 -1.07 -6.65 11.24
N SER A 128 -1.02 -5.32 11.08
CA SER A 128 -0.32 -4.40 11.98
C SER A 128 -1.20 -3.98 13.16
N ASN A 129 -0.57 -3.88 14.35
CA ASN A 129 -1.19 -3.21 15.49
C ASN A 129 -1.14 -1.69 15.25
N ARG A 130 -2.28 -1.03 15.38
CA ARG A 130 -2.39 0.43 15.38
C ARG A 130 -2.94 0.90 16.72
N SER A 131 -2.75 2.15 17.11
CA SER A 131 -3.20 2.70 18.40
C SER A 131 -4.67 2.39 18.71
N TYR A 132 -5.52 2.33 17.69
CA TYR A 132 -6.96 2.10 17.77
C TYR A 132 -7.41 0.72 17.29
N LYS A 133 -6.50 -0.19 16.85
CA LYS A 133 -6.87 -1.49 16.26
C LYS A 133 -5.81 -2.55 16.51
N LYS A 134 -6.23 -3.68 17.08
CA LYS A 134 -5.37 -4.87 17.16
C LYS A 134 -5.21 -5.55 15.79
N ALA A 135 -4.04 -6.14 15.56
CA ALA A 135 -3.78 -6.98 14.39
C ALA A 135 -4.86 -8.07 14.22
N TRP A 136 -5.21 -8.37 12.99
CA TRP A 136 -6.13 -9.45 12.69
C TRP A 136 -5.40 -10.78 12.55
N GLY A 137 -6.07 -11.86 12.96
CA GLY A 137 -5.60 -13.22 12.67
C GLY A 137 -5.77 -13.60 11.21
N LYS A 138 -5.02 -14.61 10.78
CA LYS A 138 -4.97 -15.11 9.39
C LYS A 138 -6.36 -15.33 8.78
N GLU A 139 -7.25 -16.03 9.50
CA GLU A 139 -8.58 -16.39 9.00
C GLU A 139 -9.41 -15.15 8.66
N LYS A 140 -9.33 -14.13 9.51
CA LYS A 140 -10.05 -12.87 9.32
C LYS A 140 -9.49 -12.08 8.14
N VAL A 141 -8.17 -12.06 7.99
CA VAL A 141 -7.49 -11.43 6.84
C VAL A 141 -7.90 -12.12 5.54
N VAL A 142 -7.79 -13.46 5.47
CA VAL A 142 -8.18 -14.25 4.31
C VAL A 142 -9.63 -14.00 3.93
N LYS A 143 -10.52 -13.99 4.90
CA LYS A 143 -11.95 -13.70 4.64
C LYS A 143 -12.13 -12.31 4.02
N TYR A 144 -11.53 -11.29 4.60
CA TYR A 144 -11.61 -9.91 4.09
C TYR A 144 -11.07 -9.78 2.67
N MET A 145 -9.88 -10.34 2.40
CA MET A 145 -9.26 -10.28 1.07
C MET A 145 -10.15 -10.96 0.01
N LYS A 146 -10.82 -12.09 0.36
CA LYS A 146 -11.81 -12.75 -0.50
C LYS A 146 -13.05 -11.90 -0.72
N ASP A 147 -13.61 -11.33 0.33
CA ASP A 147 -14.84 -10.53 0.27
C ASP A 147 -14.65 -9.23 -0.54
N GLU A 148 -13.43 -8.70 -0.59
CA GLU A 148 -13.06 -7.48 -1.32
C GLU A 148 -12.46 -7.73 -2.71
N SER A 149 -12.21 -8.97 -3.09
CA SER A 149 -11.82 -9.34 -4.47
C SER A 149 -12.92 -8.96 -5.45
N GLY A 150 -12.54 -8.28 -6.53
CA GLY A 150 -13.48 -7.75 -7.53
C GLY A 150 -14.21 -6.47 -7.13
N LYS A 151 -14.04 -6.00 -5.90
CA LYS A 151 -14.58 -4.71 -5.41
C LYS A 151 -13.45 -3.72 -5.20
N LYS A 152 -12.69 -3.91 -4.14
CA LYS A 152 -11.53 -3.08 -3.80
C LYS A 152 -10.29 -3.53 -4.55
N PHE A 153 -10.07 -4.82 -4.68
CA PHE A 153 -8.87 -5.40 -5.25
C PHE A 153 -9.12 -6.03 -6.62
N ASP A 154 -8.11 -5.93 -7.49
CA ASP A 154 -8.03 -6.71 -8.72
C ASP A 154 -8.12 -8.20 -8.38
N PRO A 155 -9.10 -8.95 -8.93
CA PRO A 155 -9.29 -10.36 -8.61
C PRO A 155 -8.04 -11.20 -8.85
N LYS A 156 -7.30 -10.94 -9.93
CA LYS A 156 -6.09 -11.68 -10.26
C LYS A 156 -5.01 -11.50 -9.19
N ILE A 157 -4.84 -10.28 -8.68
CA ILE A 157 -3.85 -10.00 -7.64
C ILE A 157 -4.30 -10.57 -6.29
N ALA A 158 -5.59 -10.46 -5.99
CA ALA A 158 -6.17 -11.04 -4.78
C ALA A 158 -6.03 -12.57 -4.75
N ASP A 159 -6.30 -13.26 -5.86
CA ASP A 159 -6.14 -14.71 -5.97
C ASP A 159 -4.68 -15.12 -5.74
N ILE A 160 -3.71 -14.45 -6.37
CA ILE A 160 -2.28 -14.70 -6.17
C ILE A 160 -1.88 -14.56 -4.69
N LEU A 161 -2.35 -13.51 -4.01
CA LEU A 161 -2.07 -13.31 -2.59
C LEU A 161 -2.67 -14.43 -1.75
N LEU A 162 -3.92 -14.81 -2.02
CA LEU A 162 -4.64 -15.85 -1.28
C LEU A 162 -4.05 -17.25 -1.48
N GLU A 163 -3.67 -17.59 -2.70
CA GLU A 163 -3.01 -18.88 -3.03
C GLU A 163 -1.64 -19.01 -2.35
N ASN A 164 -0.98 -17.90 -2.07
CA ASN A 164 0.36 -17.87 -1.46
C ASN A 164 0.34 -17.23 -0.05
N ILE A 165 -0.79 -17.26 0.65
CA ILE A 165 -1.01 -16.50 1.89
C ILE A 165 0.06 -16.75 2.96
N ASP A 166 0.52 -18.00 3.14
CA ASP A 166 1.53 -18.32 4.15
C ASP A 166 2.90 -17.73 3.82
N GLN A 167 3.25 -17.63 2.54
CA GLN A 167 4.45 -16.95 2.09
C GLN A 167 4.36 -15.44 2.39
N PHE A 168 3.23 -14.80 2.09
CA PHE A 168 3.02 -13.37 2.37
C PHE A 168 2.99 -13.06 3.86
N LEU A 169 2.42 -13.93 4.69
CA LEU A 169 2.49 -13.81 6.15
C LEU A 169 3.94 -13.93 6.65
N THR A 170 4.72 -14.83 6.06
CA THR A 170 6.15 -15.00 6.38
C THR A 170 6.92 -13.72 6.04
N ILE A 171 6.73 -13.13 4.86
CA ILE A 171 7.37 -11.87 4.45
C ILE A 171 7.01 -10.74 5.44
N TYR A 172 5.74 -10.64 5.82
CA TYR A 172 5.30 -9.66 6.81
C TYR A 172 6.04 -9.82 8.16
N HIS A 173 6.21 -11.05 8.64
CA HIS A 173 6.89 -11.32 9.92
C HIS A 173 8.40 -11.14 9.86
N PHE A 174 9.07 -11.55 8.78
CA PHE A 174 10.52 -11.37 8.61
C PHE A 174 10.93 -9.91 8.44
N GLY A 175 10.09 -9.06 7.89
CA GLY A 175 10.31 -7.62 7.88
C GLY A 175 10.46 -7.03 9.29
N ASN A 176 9.89 -7.68 10.31
CA ASN A 176 10.04 -7.29 11.72
C ASN A 176 11.38 -7.73 12.33
N HIS A 177 11.98 -8.86 11.90
CA HIS A 177 13.18 -9.42 12.54
C HIS A 177 14.50 -8.80 12.06
N GLN A 178 14.58 -8.21 10.90
CA GLN A 178 15.81 -7.52 10.44
C GLN A 178 16.14 -6.27 11.26
N SER A 179 15.19 -5.68 11.91
CA SER A 179 15.37 -4.51 12.78
C SER A 179 15.92 -4.89 14.17
N GLU A 180 15.57 -6.07 14.70
CA GLU A 180 16.06 -6.53 16.01
C GLU A 180 17.56 -6.90 15.94
N ILE A 181 18.01 -7.51 14.84
CA ILE A 181 19.40 -7.91 14.65
C ILE A 181 20.35 -6.70 14.48
N LEU A 182 19.86 -5.57 13.97
CA LEU A 182 20.66 -4.34 13.83
C LEU A 182 20.76 -3.52 15.13
N ILE A 183 19.91 -3.76 16.11
CA ILE A 183 19.92 -3.09 17.42
C ILE A 183 20.84 -3.82 18.41
N GLU A 184 20.96 -5.16 18.32
CA GLU A 184 21.81 -5.94 19.20
C GLU A 184 23.32 -5.89 18.85
N ASN A 185 23.70 -5.31 17.70
CA ASN A 185 25.08 -5.18 17.24
C ASN A 185 25.63 -3.73 17.27
N LYS A 186 25.09 -2.88 18.15
CA LYS A 186 25.65 -1.53 18.42
C LYS A 186 26.03 -1.42 19.93
#